data_db653f89e36542441cfce8ba8dd0ae37
#
_entry.id   db653f89e36542441cfce8ba8dd0ae37
#
_cell.length_a   1.000
_cell.length_b   1.000
_cell.length_c   1.000
_cell.angle_alpha   90.00
_cell.angle_beta   90.00
_cell.angle_gamma   90.00
#
_symmetry.space_group_name_H-M   'P 1'
#
loop_
_entity.id
_entity.type
_entity.pdbx_description
1 polymer ?
#
loop_
_entity_poly.entity_id
_entity_poly.type
_entity_poly.pdbx_seq_one_letter_code
_entity_poly.pdbx_strand_id
1 'polypeptide(L)'
;MVDPARLVDACRHLRDEEGFSMLADISPTDYHGWGSRGVAGYIGNASGRDLNSPGSQGLPRTPEPKQKRFAMNYHLVAVPGGQRVRVQAWLDEDEPVESVVSVWPTADWHEREAWDMMGIRIEGHPNLSRILMSDDWEGHPLRKDYPIGGEPVRFSGEE
;
A
#
# COMPACT_ATOMS: atom_id res chain seq x y z
N MET A 1 -5.38 14.74 2.27
CA MET A 1 -5.01 14.28 0.93
C MET A 1 -3.97 15.24 0.39
N VAL A 2 -2.87 14.74 -0.13
CA VAL A 2 -1.72 15.55 -0.60
C VAL A 2 -1.39 15.11 -2.03
N ASP A 3 -0.98 16.08 -2.85
CA ASP A 3 -0.41 15.82 -4.17
C ASP A 3 0.92 15.05 -4.00
N PRO A 4 1.15 13.94 -4.72
CA PRO A 4 2.41 13.19 -4.65
C PRO A 4 3.66 14.06 -4.83
N ALA A 5 3.61 15.04 -5.75
CA ALA A 5 4.71 15.98 -5.99
C ALA A 5 5.02 16.94 -4.83
N ARG A 6 4.13 17.05 -3.85
CA ARG A 6 4.28 17.90 -2.66
C ARG A 6 4.38 17.10 -1.36
N LEU A 7 4.50 15.79 -1.46
CA LEU A 7 4.45 14.91 -0.30
C LEU A 7 5.57 15.22 0.70
N VAL A 8 6.80 15.29 0.24
CA VAL A 8 7.97 15.52 1.12
C VAL A 8 7.89 16.85 1.83
N ASP A 9 7.47 17.92 1.13
CA ASP A 9 7.31 19.24 1.73
C ASP A 9 6.19 19.26 2.77
N ALA A 10 5.07 18.60 2.48
CA ALA A 10 3.97 18.46 3.43
C ALA A 10 4.40 17.66 4.68
N CYS A 11 5.17 16.60 4.49
CA CYS A 11 5.72 15.78 5.58
C CYS A 11 6.71 16.57 6.45
N ARG A 12 7.58 17.37 5.83
CA ARG A 12 8.49 18.27 6.57
C ARG A 12 7.72 19.29 7.40
N HIS A 13 6.73 19.95 6.80
CA HIS A 13 5.89 20.89 7.51
C HIS A 13 5.19 20.25 8.73
N LEU A 14 4.59 19.07 8.52
CA LEU A 14 3.92 18.35 9.62
C LEU A 14 4.87 17.96 10.74
N ARG A 15 6.12 17.58 10.42
CA ARG A 15 7.12 17.26 11.43
C ARG A 15 7.62 18.50 12.16
N ASP A 16 8.01 19.53 11.42
CA ASP A 16 8.78 20.65 11.93
C ASP A 16 7.91 21.74 12.55
N GLU A 17 6.72 21.98 12.00
CA GLU A 17 5.83 23.06 12.44
C GLU A 17 4.64 22.55 13.28
N GLU A 18 4.10 21.37 12.92
CA GLU A 18 2.90 20.82 13.57
C GLU A 18 3.22 19.75 14.63
N GLY A 19 4.49 19.38 14.78
CA GLY A 19 4.97 18.50 15.85
C GLY A 19 4.68 17.00 15.63
N PHE A 20 4.34 16.56 14.42
CA PHE A 20 4.20 15.14 14.10
C PHE A 20 5.57 14.48 13.92
N SER A 21 6.27 14.31 15.03
CA SER A 21 7.67 13.87 15.08
C SER A 21 7.89 12.40 14.75
N MET A 22 6.84 11.57 14.80
CA MET A 22 6.94 10.13 14.61
C MET A 22 6.13 9.65 13.41
N LEU A 23 6.77 8.96 12.49
CA LEU A 23 6.13 8.12 11.49
C LEU A 23 5.86 6.76 12.12
N ALA A 24 4.57 6.43 12.30
CA ALA A 24 4.16 5.17 12.90
C ALA A 24 4.06 4.04 11.88
N ASP A 25 3.61 4.36 10.65
CA ASP A 25 3.41 3.36 9.60
C ASP A 25 3.29 4.03 8.23
N ILE A 26 3.62 3.29 7.17
CA ILE A 26 3.25 3.58 5.79
C ILE A 26 2.53 2.36 5.23
N SER A 27 1.23 2.48 4.98
CA SER A 27 0.43 1.37 4.46
C SER A 27 -0.10 1.67 3.06
N PRO A 28 0.44 1.01 2.04
CA PRO A 28 -0.09 1.10 0.70
C PRO A 28 -1.43 0.37 0.57
N THR A 29 -2.30 0.84 -0.32
CA THR A 29 -3.60 0.20 -0.60
C THR A 29 -3.80 0.13 -2.11
N ASP A 30 -4.11 -1.05 -2.63
CA ASP A 30 -4.53 -1.24 -4.02
C ASP A 30 -6.06 -1.19 -4.11
N TYR A 31 -6.58 -0.25 -4.88
CA TYR A 31 -8.00 -0.07 -5.15
C TYR A 31 -8.43 -0.66 -6.50
N HIS A 32 -7.61 -1.52 -7.10
CA HIS A 32 -7.99 -2.19 -8.34
C HIS A 32 -9.36 -2.87 -8.22
N GLY A 33 -10.27 -2.51 -9.10
CA GLY A 33 -11.64 -3.03 -9.09
C GLY A 33 -12.56 -2.53 -7.97
N TRP A 34 -12.13 -1.62 -7.09
CA TRP A 34 -12.98 -1.05 -6.04
C TRP A 34 -14.20 -0.36 -6.63
N GLY A 35 -15.37 -0.72 -6.15
CA GLY A 35 -16.64 -0.16 -6.63
C GLY A 35 -17.20 -0.82 -7.89
N SER A 36 -16.50 -1.82 -8.48
CA SER A 36 -17.04 -2.63 -9.58
C SER A 36 -17.58 -3.97 -9.09
N ARG A 37 -18.54 -4.54 -9.79
CA ARG A 37 -19.01 -5.91 -9.52
C ARG A 37 -17.90 -6.90 -9.89
N GLY A 38 -17.65 -7.88 -9.04
CA GLY A 38 -16.64 -8.92 -9.29
C GLY A 38 -15.22 -8.51 -8.91
N VAL A 39 -15.09 -7.57 -7.98
CA VAL A 39 -13.80 -7.13 -7.47
C VAL A 39 -12.97 -8.29 -6.93
N ALA A 40 -11.72 -8.26 -7.28
CA ALA A 40 -10.67 -9.11 -6.77
C ALA A 40 -10.65 -9.18 -5.24
N GLY A 41 -10.39 -10.33 -4.74
CA GLY A 41 -10.55 -10.74 -3.34
C GLY A 41 -11.52 -11.89 -3.24
N TYR A 42 -11.93 -12.41 -4.38
CA TYR A 42 -12.71 -13.63 -4.45
C TYR A 42 -11.91 -14.79 -3.89
N ILE A 43 -12.30 -15.20 -2.71
CA ILE A 43 -12.07 -16.55 -2.28
C ILE A 43 -13.31 -17.32 -2.75
N GLY A 44 -13.26 -17.80 -3.99
CA GLY A 44 -14.32 -18.58 -4.58
C GLY A 44 -14.55 -19.82 -3.74
N ASN A 45 -15.72 -19.97 -3.16
CA ASN A 45 -16.17 -21.27 -2.75
C ASN A 45 -17.02 -21.89 -3.87
N ALA A 46 -16.95 -23.20 -4.00
CA ALA A 46 -17.69 -23.96 -4.99
C ALA A 46 -19.23 -23.83 -4.85
N SER A 47 -19.74 -23.13 -3.86
CA SER A 47 -21.17 -22.93 -3.60
C SER A 47 -21.76 -21.69 -4.27
N GLY A 48 -20.97 -20.93 -5.05
CA GLY A 48 -21.45 -19.79 -5.84
C GLY A 48 -21.94 -18.61 -5.01
N ARG A 49 -21.62 -18.53 -3.75
CA ARG A 49 -21.93 -17.34 -2.95
C ARG A 49 -21.05 -16.19 -3.40
N ASP A 50 -21.69 -15.12 -3.86
CA ASP A 50 -21.01 -13.87 -4.17
C ASP A 50 -20.57 -13.18 -2.86
N LEU A 51 -19.40 -13.60 -2.34
CA LEU A 51 -18.80 -13.02 -1.14
C LEU A 51 -18.24 -11.63 -1.37
N ASN A 52 -18.19 -11.18 -2.63
CA ASN A 52 -17.66 -9.89 -3.02
C ASN A 52 -18.75 -8.84 -3.26
N SER A 53 -20.01 -9.22 -3.13
CA SER A 53 -21.06 -8.19 -3.21
C SER A 53 -20.97 -7.25 -1.99
N PRO A 54 -21.26 -5.96 -2.17
CA PRO A 54 -21.30 -5.02 -1.05
C PRO A 54 -22.21 -5.47 0.10
N GLY A 55 -23.31 -6.14 -0.22
CA GLY A 55 -24.22 -6.69 0.78
C GLY A 55 -23.59 -7.80 1.63
N SER A 56 -22.79 -8.68 1.04
CA SER A 56 -22.09 -9.75 1.79
C SER A 56 -20.97 -9.19 2.69
N GLN A 57 -20.45 -8.01 2.36
CA GLN A 57 -19.47 -7.28 3.17
C GLN A 57 -20.10 -6.34 4.20
N GLY A 58 -21.41 -6.32 4.30
CA GLY A 58 -22.13 -5.43 5.20
C GLY A 58 -22.21 -3.98 4.73
N LEU A 59 -21.91 -3.71 3.46
CA LEU A 59 -22.02 -2.38 2.88
C LEU A 59 -23.45 -2.11 2.39
N PRO A 60 -24.03 -0.94 2.69
CA PRO A 60 -25.41 -0.62 2.29
C PRO A 60 -25.58 -0.39 0.78
N ARG A 61 -24.48 -0.14 0.07
CA ARG A 61 -24.43 0.08 -1.37
C ARG A 61 -23.03 -0.21 -1.92
N THR A 62 -22.94 -0.39 -3.24
CA THR A 62 -21.62 -0.48 -3.92
C THR A 62 -20.84 0.82 -3.73
N PRO A 63 -19.61 0.78 -3.24
CA PRO A 63 -18.78 1.96 -3.11
C PRO A 63 -18.49 2.58 -4.49
N GLU A 64 -18.27 3.87 -4.53
CA GLU A 64 -17.84 4.53 -5.76
C GLU A 64 -16.42 4.12 -6.15
N PRO A 65 -16.15 3.92 -7.45
CA PRO A 65 -14.79 3.67 -7.94
C PRO A 65 -13.83 4.78 -7.52
N LYS A 66 -12.59 4.44 -7.27
CA LYS A 66 -11.54 5.43 -7.00
C LYS A 66 -10.97 5.97 -8.31
N GLN A 67 -10.51 7.21 -8.28
CA GLN A 67 -9.94 7.88 -9.46
C GLN A 67 -8.56 7.31 -9.82
N LYS A 68 -7.79 6.89 -8.82
CA LYS A 68 -6.45 6.31 -8.97
C LYS A 68 -6.39 4.93 -8.32
N ARG A 69 -5.49 4.10 -8.82
CA ARG A 69 -5.35 2.71 -8.39
C ARG A 69 -4.80 2.55 -6.99
N PHE A 70 -3.72 3.26 -6.67
CA PHE A 70 -3.04 3.11 -5.39
C PHE A 70 -3.23 4.32 -4.48
N ALA A 71 -3.14 4.08 -3.18
CA ALA A 71 -2.97 5.13 -2.19
C ALA A 71 -1.86 4.74 -1.21
N MET A 72 -0.88 5.64 -1.05
CA MET A 72 0.10 5.57 0.03
C MET A 72 -0.46 6.30 1.24
N ASN A 73 -0.59 5.60 2.36
CA ASN A 73 -1.11 6.15 3.61
C ASN A 73 0.03 6.26 4.62
N TYR A 74 0.35 7.48 5.02
CA TYR A 74 1.37 7.79 6.02
C TYR A 74 0.68 8.10 7.34
N HIS A 75 0.94 7.30 8.37
CA HIS A 75 0.36 7.45 9.70
C HIS A 75 1.34 8.13 10.63
N LEU A 76 1.05 9.38 10.99
CA LEU A 76 1.93 10.21 11.79
C LEU A 76 1.38 10.42 13.19
N VAL A 77 2.28 10.53 14.17
CA VAL A 77 1.95 10.75 15.56
C VAL A 77 2.76 11.93 16.11
N ALA A 78 2.09 12.85 16.76
CA ALA A 78 2.74 13.89 17.54
C ALA A 78 3.18 13.35 18.90
N VAL A 79 4.47 13.46 19.19
CA VAL A 79 5.05 13.03 20.47
C VAL A 79 5.66 14.25 21.17
N PRO A 80 5.20 14.57 22.40
CA PRO A 80 4.40 13.77 23.34
C PRO A 80 2.87 13.88 23.21
N GLY A 81 2.31 14.72 22.36
CA GLY A 81 0.87 15.07 22.35
C GLY A 81 -0.11 13.92 22.04
N GLY A 82 0.35 12.85 21.37
CA GLY A 82 -0.48 11.69 21.05
C GLY A 82 -1.50 11.90 19.91
N GLN A 83 -1.59 13.10 19.33
CA GLN A 83 -2.42 13.34 18.16
C GLN A 83 -1.93 12.51 16.97
N ARG A 84 -2.89 12.07 16.16
CA ARG A 84 -2.62 11.25 14.98
C ARG A 84 -3.19 11.91 13.74
N VAL A 85 -2.42 11.87 12.65
CA VAL A 85 -2.88 12.30 11.34
C VAL A 85 -2.53 11.24 10.31
N ARG A 86 -3.42 11.03 9.33
CA ARG A 86 -3.14 10.24 8.15
C ARG A 86 -2.98 11.16 6.95
N VAL A 87 -1.80 11.15 6.37
CA VAL A 87 -1.53 11.77 5.07
C VAL A 87 -1.73 10.72 4.00
N GLN A 88 -2.44 11.04 2.94
CA GLN A 88 -2.72 10.12 1.86
C GLN A 88 -2.33 10.74 0.52
N ALA A 89 -1.47 10.05 -0.22
CA ALA A 89 -1.10 10.36 -1.59
C ALA A 89 -1.71 9.30 -2.53
N TRP A 90 -2.46 9.74 -3.54
CA TRP A 90 -3.06 8.88 -4.53
C TRP A 90 -2.17 8.77 -5.75
N LEU A 91 -1.99 7.56 -6.27
CA LEU A 91 -1.06 7.23 -7.34
C LEU A 91 -1.76 6.39 -8.42
N ASP A 92 -1.46 6.70 -9.67
CA ASP A 92 -1.71 5.80 -10.79
C ASP A 92 -0.67 4.67 -10.83
N GLU A 93 -0.86 3.69 -11.69
CA GLU A 93 -0.05 2.46 -11.70
C GLU A 93 1.45 2.73 -11.86
N ASP A 94 1.80 3.67 -12.73
CA ASP A 94 3.20 4.00 -13.04
C ASP A 94 3.66 5.32 -12.41
N GLU A 95 2.81 5.94 -11.61
CA GLU A 95 3.11 7.21 -10.97
C GLU A 95 4.02 6.99 -9.75
N PRO A 96 5.21 7.60 -9.73
CA PRO A 96 6.10 7.48 -8.59
C PRO A 96 5.67 8.37 -7.43
N VAL A 97 6.19 8.06 -6.26
CA VAL A 97 6.11 8.91 -5.09
C VAL A 97 7.52 9.17 -4.56
N GLU A 98 7.79 10.38 -4.07
CA GLU A 98 9.08 10.71 -3.46
C GLU A 98 9.23 10.05 -2.09
N SER A 99 10.45 9.59 -1.81
CA SER A 99 10.82 9.00 -0.52
C SER A 99 10.77 10.04 0.62
N VAL A 100 10.18 9.65 1.75
CA VAL A 100 10.18 10.45 2.98
C VAL A 100 11.23 9.98 3.99
N VAL A 101 12.18 9.15 3.60
CA VAL A 101 13.32 8.71 4.46
C VAL A 101 14.12 9.91 4.98
N SER A 102 14.26 10.97 4.17
CA SER A 102 14.92 12.22 4.58
C SER A 102 14.16 12.97 5.69
N VAL A 103 12.89 12.68 5.87
CA VAL A 103 12.03 13.25 6.92
C VAL A 103 12.02 12.34 8.15
N TRP A 104 11.75 11.05 7.94
CA TRP A 104 11.77 10.04 9.00
C TRP A 104 12.57 8.82 8.56
N PRO A 105 13.71 8.54 9.16
CA PRO A 105 14.54 7.38 8.78
C PRO A 105 13.81 6.03 8.86
N THR A 106 12.78 5.92 9.71
CA THR A 106 11.95 4.71 9.83
C THR A 106 11.17 4.40 8.56
N ALA A 107 10.98 5.37 7.67
CA ALA A 107 10.32 5.19 6.38
C ALA A 107 11.04 4.20 5.47
N ASP A 108 12.35 4.04 5.60
CA ASP A 108 13.18 3.12 4.80
C ASP A 108 12.51 1.74 4.67
N TRP A 109 12.18 1.12 5.80
CA TRP A 109 11.61 -0.23 5.80
C TRP A 109 10.21 -0.30 5.22
N HIS A 110 9.36 0.66 5.57
CA HIS A 110 7.98 0.73 5.08
C HIS A 110 7.91 1.01 3.58
N GLU A 111 8.78 1.86 3.07
CA GLU A 111 8.84 2.19 1.65
C GLU A 111 9.34 1.01 0.83
N ARG A 112 10.34 0.31 1.32
CA ARG A 112 10.83 -0.94 0.70
C ARG A 112 9.73 -2.00 0.67
N GLU A 113 8.96 -2.16 1.75
CA GLU A 113 7.82 -3.08 1.78
C GLU A 113 6.76 -2.67 0.74
N ALA A 114 6.41 -1.39 0.66
CA ALA A 114 5.45 -0.89 -0.32
C ALA A 114 5.88 -1.17 -1.76
N TRP A 115 7.16 -0.99 -2.05
CA TRP A 115 7.74 -1.33 -3.36
C TRP A 115 7.78 -2.85 -3.57
N ASP A 116 8.27 -3.62 -2.62
CA ASP A 116 8.43 -5.06 -2.74
C ASP A 116 7.10 -5.77 -2.96
N MET A 117 6.09 -5.42 -2.16
CA MET A 117 4.81 -6.13 -2.14
C MET A 117 3.78 -5.60 -3.12
N MET A 118 3.83 -4.32 -3.50
CA MET A 118 2.84 -3.69 -4.40
C MET A 118 3.45 -3.04 -5.65
N GLY A 119 4.78 -2.96 -5.75
CA GLY A 119 5.45 -2.39 -6.92
C GLY A 119 5.29 -0.87 -7.05
N ILE A 120 4.98 -0.17 -5.96
CA ILE A 120 4.88 1.28 -5.98
C ILE A 120 6.29 1.86 -6.10
N ARG A 121 6.54 2.64 -7.17
CA ARG A 121 7.85 3.21 -7.42
C ARG A 121 8.14 4.37 -6.49
N ILE A 122 9.24 4.28 -5.73
CA ILE A 122 9.63 5.29 -4.75
C ILE A 122 10.93 5.95 -5.21
N GLU A 123 10.84 7.21 -5.60
CA GLU A 123 11.97 7.99 -6.09
C GLU A 123 12.78 8.58 -4.93
N GLY A 124 14.10 8.62 -5.09
CA GLY A 124 15.02 9.17 -4.08
C GLY A 124 15.21 8.30 -2.84
N HIS A 125 14.70 7.07 -2.83
CA HIS A 125 14.98 6.12 -1.75
C HIS A 125 16.47 5.72 -1.76
N PRO A 126 17.16 5.72 -0.60
CA PRO A 126 18.60 5.48 -0.55
C PRO A 126 19.01 4.05 -0.93
N ASN A 127 18.14 3.07 -0.68
CA ASN A 127 18.42 1.66 -0.95
C ASN A 127 17.12 0.90 -1.20
N LEU A 128 16.51 1.08 -2.37
CA LEU A 128 15.27 0.39 -2.74
C LEU A 128 15.56 -1.06 -3.17
N SER A 129 15.58 -1.96 -2.20
CA SER A 129 15.77 -3.40 -2.39
C SER A 129 14.65 -4.19 -1.71
N ARG A 130 14.41 -5.42 -2.17
CA ARG A 130 13.39 -6.30 -1.55
C ARG A 130 13.71 -6.58 -0.08
N ILE A 131 12.67 -6.80 0.74
CA ILE A 131 12.81 -7.12 2.16
C ILE A 131 11.99 -8.32 2.62
N LEU A 132 10.90 -8.63 1.92
CA LEU A 132 10.02 -9.76 2.25
C LEU A 132 10.12 -10.88 1.23
N MET A 133 10.23 -10.52 -0.06
CA MET A 133 10.39 -11.50 -1.13
C MET A 133 11.87 -11.72 -1.42
N SER A 134 12.21 -12.88 -2.01
CA SER A 134 13.56 -13.15 -2.50
C SER A 134 13.91 -12.22 -3.68
N ASP A 135 15.19 -11.99 -3.91
CA ASP A 135 15.65 -11.06 -4.95
C ASP A 135 15.26 -11.52 -6.38
N ASP A 136 15.08 -12.81 -6.57
CA ASP A 136 14.67 -13.45 -7.82
C ASP A 136 13.14 -13.57 -7.97
N TRP A 137 12.37 -13.08 -7.02
CA TRP A 137 10.91 -13.14 -7.08
C TRP A 137 10.33 -12.25 -8.18
N GLU A 138 9.42 -12.80 -8.98
CA GLU A 138 8.73 -12.05 -10.02
C GLU A 138 7.36 -11.55 -9.56
N GLY A 139 7.12 -10.25 -9.78
CA GLY A 139 5.86 -9.59 -9.44
C GLY A 139 5.77 -9.08 -7.99
N HIS A 140 4.54 -8.72 -7.59
CA HIS A 140 4.23 -8.04 -6.35
C HIS A 140 3.00 -8.67 -5.68
N PRO A 141 3.18 -9.53 -4.67
CA PRO A 141 2.14 -10.44 -4.17
C PRO A 141 0.92 -9.77 -3.53
N LEU A 142 1.01 -8.53 -3.08
CA LEU A 142 -0.13 -7.82 -2.48
C LEU A 142 -0.97 -7.01 -3.48
N ARG A 143 -0.59 -7.00 -4.76
CA ARG A 143 -1.45 -6.43 -5.82
C ARG A 143 -2.69 -7.31 -6.00
N LYS A 144 -3.84 -6.66 -6.20
CA LYS A 144 -5.10 -7.39 -6.38
C LYS A 144 -5.22 -8.14 -7.70
N ASP A 145 -4.42 -7.79 -8.67
CA ASP A 145 -4.29 -8.48 -9.95
C ASP A 145 -3.19 -9.57 -9.95
N TYR A 146 -2.46 -9.73 -8.83
CA TYR A 146 -1.51 -10.82 -8.68
C TYR A 146 -2.25 -12.17 -8.55
N PRO A 147 -1.87 -13.21 -9.31
CA PRO A 147 -2.55 -14.50 -9.29
C PRO A 147 -2.51 -15.14 -7.88
N ILE A 148 -3.68 -15.46 -7.34
CA ILE A 148 -3.82 -16.25 -6.12
C ILE A 148 -3.76 -17.74 -6.51
N GLY A 149 -2.65 -18.16 -7.04
CA GLY A 149 -2.43 -19.56 -7.37
C GLY A 149 -1.04 -19.92 -6.87
N GLY A 150 -0.98 -20.50 -5.71
CA GLY A 150 0.25 -20.73 -4.98
C GLY A 150 1.42 -21.14 -5.86
N GLU A 151 2.59 -20.71 -5.47
CA GLU A 151 3.84 -21.31 -5.88
C GLU A 151 3.70 -22.84 -5.78
N PRO A 152 4.16 -23.60 -6.77
CA PRO A 152 4.19 -25.05 -6.65
C PRO A 152 5.01 -25.42 -5.42
N VAL A 153 4.34 -26.04 -4.44
CA VAL A 153 4.99 -26.48 -3.20
C VAL A 153 6.09 -27.47 -3.59
N ARG A 154 7.34 -27.01 -3.52
CA ARG A 154 8.49 -27.89 -3.67
C ARG A 154 8.69 -28.61 -2.34
N PHE A 155 8.30 -29.87 -2.28
CA PHE A 155 8.70 -30.72 -1.19
C PHE A 155 10.19 -31.01 -1.33
N SER A 156 10.99 -30.57 -0.37
CA SER A 156 12.40 -30.97 -0.26
C SER A 156 12.45 -32.50 -0.04
N GLY A 157 12.71 -33.26 -1.09
CA GLY A 157 12.77 -34.72 -1.01
C GLY A 157 12.60 -35.48 -2.31
N GLU A 158 12.38 -34.82 -3.44
CA GLU A 158 12.48 -35.47 -4.74
C GLU A 158 13.82 -35.10 -5.37
N GLU A 159 14.81 -36.01 -5.18
CA GLU A 159 15.98 -36.14 -6.05
C GLU A 159 15.63 -36.98 -7.29
#